data_44a76e29f8ea26441127620e4b64e753
#
_entry.id   44a76e29f8ea26441127620e4b64e753
#
_cell.length_a   1.000
_cell.length_b   1.000
_cell.length_c   1.000
_cell.angle_alpha   90.00
_cell.angle_beta   90.00
_cell.angle_gamma   90.00
#
_symmetry.space_group_name_H-M   'P 1'
#
loop_
_entity.id
_entity.type
_entity.pdbx_description
1 polymer ?
#
loop_
_entity_poly.entity_id
_entity_poly.type
_entity_poly.pdbx_seq_one_letter_code
_entity_poly.pdbx_strand_id
1 'polypeptide(L)'
;MLEKSIKPQLDGQLEARPIAMLVQVASQYDSTVYLETEGRRVNAKSIMGMMSLAASLGTEIRIITDGSDEEQAMAGMKAYLSNPEGK
;
A
#
# COMPACT_ATOMS: atom_id res chain seq x y z
N MET A 1 -9.32 9.06 10.01
CA MET A 1 -9.08 8.45 8.69
C MET A 1 -8.27 9.37 7.81
N LEU A 2 -7.22 8.85 7.19
CA LEU A 2 -6.39 9.59 6.26
C LEU A 2 -6.46 8.92 4.89
N GLU A 3 -6.46 9.73 3.83
CA GLU A 3 -6.45 9.24 2.46
C GLU A 3 -5.46 10.08 1.66
N LYS A 4 -4.61 9.41 0.92
CA LYS A 4 -3.68 10.08 0.01
C LYS A 4 -3.51 9.27 -1.26
N SER A 5 -3.47 9.96 -2.38
CA SER A 5 -3.19 9.33 -3.67
C SER A 5 -1.74 9.60 -4.03
N ILE A 6 -1.05 8.56 -4.49
CA ILE A 6 0.34 8.69 -4.91
C ILE A 6 0.54 7.95 -6.22
N LYS A 7 1.62 8.31 -6.92
CA LYS A 7 2.07 7.57 -8.09
C LYS A 7 3.26 6.74 -7.63
N PRO A 8 3.11 5.41 -7.55
CA PRO A 8 4.20 4.58 -7.04
C PRO A 8 5.42 4.62 -7.96
N GLN A 9 6.59 4.61 -7.35
CA GLN A 9 7.86 4.57 -8.06
C GLN A 9 8.28 3.12 -8.30
N LEU A 10 7.35 2.35 -8.84
CA LEU A 10 7.58 0.94 -9.12
C LEU A 10 7.67 0.78 -10.64
N ASP A 11 8.68 0.08 -11.10
CA ASP A 11 8.91 -0.09 -12.53
C ASP A 11 7.86 -1.00 -13.15
N GLY A 12 6.73 -0.39 -13.47
CA GLY A 12 5.69 -1.04 -14.23
C GLY A 12 4.77 -1.95 -13.45
N GLN A 13 5.25 -2.71 -12.49
CA GLN A 13 4.38 -3.65 -11.77
C GLN A 13 4.98 -4.07 -10.45
N LEU A 14 4.10 -4.43 -9.52
CA LEU A 14 4.50 -5.00 -8.24
C LEU A 14 4.72 -6.49 -8.42
N GLU A 15 5.88 -6.97 -8.02
CA GLU A 15 6.18 -8.38 -7.99
C GLU A 15 5.85 -8.93 -6.61
N ALA A 16 5.94 -10.26 -6.45
CA ALA A 16 5.58 -10.91 -5.20
C ALA A 16 6.37 -10.40 -4.00
N ARG A 17 7.66 -10.13 -4.20
CA ARG A 17 8.51 -9.68 -3.09
C ARG A 17 8.12 -8.29 -2.57
N PRO A 18 7.95 -7.27 -3.43
CA PRO A 18 7.45 -5.99 -2.97
C PRO A 18 6.07 -6.08 -2.33
N ILE A 19 5.21 -6.95 -2.84
CA ILE A 19 3.88 -7.15 -2.27
C ILE A 19 3.98 -7.66 -0.83
N ALA A 20 4.83 -8.67 -0.60
CA ALA A 20 5.01 -9.23 0.73
C ALA A 20 5.55 -8.18 1.70
N MET A 21 6.48 -7.35 1.24
CA MET A 21 7.02 -6.28 2.07
C MET A 21 5.98 -5.23 2.41
N LEU A 22 5.11 -4.88 1.45
CA LEU A 22 4.02 -3.95 1.72
C LEU A 22 3.08 -4.48 2.80
N VAL A 23 2.78 -5.77 2.75
CA VAL A 23 1.95 -6.40 3.78
C VAL A 23 2.63 -6.30 5.13
N GLN A 24 3.93 -6.55 5.19
CA GLN A 24 4.69 -6.44 6.44
C GLN A 24 4.68 -5.02 6.98
N VAL A 25 4.86 -4.04 6.12
CA VAL A 25 4.81 -2.63 6.53
C VAL A 25 3.45 -2.31 7.12
N ALA A 26 2.38 -2.66 6.41
CA ALA A 26 1.03 -2.40 6.89
C ALA A 26 0.75 -3.10 8.21
N SER A 27 1.28 -4.30 8.38
CA SER A 27 1.04 -5.11 9.57
C SER A 27 1.73 -4.59 10.83
N GLN A 28 2.67 -3.66 10.70
CA GLN A 28 3.33 -3.05 11.83
C GLN A 28 2.45 -2.05 12.58
N TYR A 29 1.36 -1.63 11.98
CA TYR A 29 0.50 -0.60 12.53
C TYR A 29 -0.83 -1.20 13.00
N ASP A 30 -1.40 -0.59 14.03
CA ASP A 30 -2.71 -1.01 14.55
C ASP A 30 -3.86 -0.53 13.65
N SER A 31 -3.64 0.55 12.93
CA SER A 31 -4.65 1.12 12.04
C SER A 31 -5.00 0.15 10.92
N THR A 32 -6.23 0.24 10.42
CA THR A 32 -6.56 -0.44 9.17
C THR A 32 -5.88 0.30 8.03
N VAL A 33 -5.38 -0.46 7.06
CA VAL A 33 -4.69 0.09 5.91
C VAL A 33 -5.30 -0.51 4.66
N TYR A 34 -5.78 0.34 3.76
CA TYR A 34 -6.33 -0.09 2.48
C TYR A 34 -5.57 0.56 1.35
N LEU A 35 -5.46 -0.15 0.25
CA LEU A 35 -4.97 0.41 -1.00
C LEU A 35 -6.09 0.31 -2.03
N GLU A 36 -6.26 1.37 -2.81
CA GLU A 36 -7.31 1.42 -3.82
C GLU A 36 -6.71 1.90 -5.14
N THR A 37 -7.02 1.19 -6.21
CA THR A 37 -6.64 1.57 -7.55
C THR A 37 -7.67 1.01 -8.53
N GLU A 38 -7.96 1.75 -9.57
CA GLU A 38 -8.90 1.31 -10.62
C GLU A 38 -10.27 0.91 -10.05
N GLY A 39 -10.70 1.59 -8.98
CA GLY A 39 -11.99 1.30 -8.36
C GLY A 39 -12.00 0.08 -7.46
N ARG A 40 -10.85 -0.55 -7.24
CA ARG A 40 -10.73 -1.73 -6.36
C ARG A 40 -10.02 -1.34 -5.07
N ARG A 41 -10.60 -1.76 -3.96
CA ARG A 41 -10.03 -1.52 -2.63
C ARG A 41 -9.69 -2.85 -1.99
N VAL A 42 -8.47 -2.98 -1.47
CA VAL A 42 -8.03 -4.19 -0.79
C VAL A 42 -7.40 -3.83 0.54
N ASN A 43 -7.44 -4.79 1.47
CA ASN A 43 -6.80 -4.64 2.77
C ASN A 43 -5.29 -4.88 2.59
N ALA A 44 -4.48 -3.87 2.91
CA ALA A 44 -3.05 -3.95 2.72
C ALA A 44 -2.38 -4.98 3.63
N LYS A 45 -3.09 -5.46 4.66
CA LYS A 45 -2.57 -6.50 5.56
C LYS A 45 -2.87 -7.90 5.03
N SER A 46 -3.58 -8.01 3.91
CA SER A 46 -3.92 -9.29 3.30
C SER A 46 -3.04 -9.54 2.08
N ILE A 47 -2.21 -10.57 2.13
CA ILE A 47 -1.32 -10.85 1.01
C ILE A 47 -2.09 -11.26 -0.24
N MET A 48 -3.18 -12.00 -0.08
CA MET A 48 -3.99 -12.40 -1.23
C MET A 48 -4.66 -11.20 -1.89
N GLY A 49 -5.20 -10.28 -1.07
CA GLY A 49 -5.79 -9.07 -1.58
C GLY A 49 -4.79 -8.20 -2.30
N MET A 50 -3.58 -8.08 -1.73
CA MET A 50 -2.53 -7.27 -2.32
C MET A 50 -2.01 -7.86 -3.63
N MET A 51 -1.92 -9.18 -3.73
CA MET A 51 -1.51 -9.81 -4.98
C MET A 51 -2.56 -9.62 -6.07
N SER A 52 -3.84 -9.65 -5.68
CA SER A 52 -4.91 -9.37 -6.61
C SER A 52 -4.84 -7.93 -7.12
N LEU A 53 -4.55 -6.99 -6.22
CA LEU A 53 -4.41 -5.58 -6.58
C LEU A 53 -3.23 -5.37 -7.54
N ALA A 54 -2.13 -6.08 -7.31
CA ALA A 54 -0.93 -5.94 -8.13
C ALA A 54 -1.20 -6.27 -9.59
N ALA A 55 -2.10 -7.24 -9.84
CA ALA A 55 -2.43 -7.64 -11.19
C ALA A 55 -3.17 -6.54 -11.96
N SER A 56 -3.80 -5.59 -11.25
CA SER A 56 -4.56 -4.52 -11.88
C SER A 56 -4.08 -3.15 -11.42
N LEU A 57 -2.79 -3.05 -11.10
CA LEU A 57 -2.21 -1.81 -10.61
C LEU A 57 -2.26 -0.72 -11.68
N GLY A 58 -2.85 0.41 -11.31
CA GLY A 58 -2.93 1.55 -12.21
C GLY A 58 -1.75 2.49 -12.00
N THR A 59 -1.88 3.68 -12.60
CA THR A 59 -0.83 4.70 -12.50
C THR A 59 -0.87 5.42 -11.16
N GLU A 60 -1.97 5.30 -10.44
CA GLU A 60 -2.15 6.00 -9.17
C GLU A 60 -2.76 5.05 -8.15
N ILE A 61 -2.27 5.13 -6.92
CA ILE A 61 -2.79 4.33 -5.82
C ILE A 61 -3.25 5.28 -4.73
N ARG A 62 -4.44 5.02 -4.17
CA ARG A 62 -4.92 5.72 -2.99
C ARG A 62 -4.62 4.89 -1.76
N ILE A 63 -3.97 5.49 -0.77
CA ILE A 63 -3.69 4.86 0.50
C ILE A 63 -4.69 5.39 1.51
N ILE A 64 -5.37 4.49 2.22
CA ILE A 64 -6.37 4.86 3.22
C ILE A 64 -5.96 4.23 4.55
N THR A 65 -5.75 5.04 5.58
CA THR A 65 -5.43 4.54 6.91
C THR A 65 -6.44 5.07 7.92
N ASP A 66 -6.82 4.23 8.89
CA ASP A 66 -7.82 4.59 9.88
C ASP A 66 -7.50 3.89 11.20
N GLY A 67 -7.15 4.68 12.21
CA GLY A 67 -6.85 4.15 13.52
C GLY A 67 -5.96 5.07 14.33
N SER A 68 -5.51 4.58 15.50
CA SER A 68 -4.75 5.37 16.45
C SER A 68 -3.39 5.82 15.91
N ASP A 69 -2.78 5.04 15.02
CA ASP A 69 -1.48 5.35 14.42
C ASP A 69 -1.60 5.58 12.92
N GLU A 70 -2.73 6.11 12.48
CA GLU A 70 -2.98 6.28 11.05
C GLU A 70 -1.97 7.19 10.36
N GLU A 71 -1.43 8.18 11.08
CA GLU A 71 -0.42 9.06 10.48
C GLU A 71 0.87 8.34 10.23
N GLN A 72 1.32 7.52 11.19
CA GLN A 72 2.52 6.72 11.03
C GLN A 72 2.32 5.66 9.94
N ALA A 73 1.14 5.04 9.92
CA ALA A 73 0.83 4.05 8.90
C ALA A 73 0.86 4.66 7.50
N MET A 74 0.27 5.84 7.35
CA MET A 74 0.28 6.55 6.07
C MET A 74 1.71 6.87 5.65
N ALA A 75 2.53 7.37 6.57
CA ALA A 75 3.91 7.71 6.26
C ALA A 75 4.71 6.48 5.85
N GLY A 76 4.53 5.36 6.55
CA GLY A 76 5.24 4.13 6.24
C GLY A 76 4.87 3.56 4.89
N MET A 77 3.57 3.51 4.58
CA MET A 77 3.11 3.00 3.30
C MET A 77 3.56 3.89 2.14
N LYS A 78 3.44 5.20 2.34
CA LYS A 78 3.84 6.16 1.32
C LYS A 78 5.34 6.08 1.04
N ALA A 79 6.13 5.98 2.10
CA ALA A 79 7.59 5.89 1.95
C ALA A 79 7.98 4.63 1.18
N TYR A 80 7.36 3.50 1.51
CA TYR A 80 7.68 2.25 0.82
C TYR A 80 7.27 2.29 -0.66
N LEU A 81 6.08 2.81 -0.95
CA LEU A 81 5.61 2.88 -2.33
C LEU A 81 6.41 3.86 -3.17
N SER A 82 6.96 4.89 -2.54
CA SER A 82 7.81 5.86 -3.24
C SER A 82 9.24 5.37 -3.41
N ASN A 83 9.69 4.46 -2.54
CA ASN A 83 11.06 3.96 -2.57
C ASN A 83 11.10 2.51 -2.09
N PRO A 84 10.59 1.58 -2.91
CA PRO A 84 10.45 0.18 -2.49
C PRO A 84 11.77 -0.54 -2.25
N GLU A 85 12.88 0.01 -2.69
CA GLU A 85 14.19 -0.59 -2.48
C GLU A 85 14.90 -0.06 -1.24
N GLY A 86 14.27 0.85 -0.50
CA GLY A 86 14.81 1.37 0.73
C GLY A 86 16.00 2.29 0.57
N LYS A 87 16.10 2.95 -0.56
CA LYS A 87 17.23 3.84 -0.84
C LYS A 87 16.89 5.29 -0.67
#